data_995fc65582fd8bf99cd8da3fade262a3
#
_entry.id   995fc65582fd8bf99cd8da3fade262a3
#
_cell.length_a   1.000
_cell.length_b   1.000
_cell.length_c   1.000
_cell.angle_alpha   90.00
_cell.angle_beta   90.00
_cell.angle_gamma   90.00
#
_symmetry.space_group_name_H-M   'P 1'
#
loop_
_entity.id
_entity.type
_entity.pdbx_description
1 polymer ?
#
loop_
_entity_poly.entity_id
_entity_poly.type
_entity_poly.pdbx_seq_one_letter_code
_entity_poly.pdbx_strand_id
1 'polypeptide(L)'
;MFNRNRMVAREDQKPHLRRMPVSPSYRPDPRFFDLGEDYGDAVNAADFPQTRLRVRNDRAAATVGLETLTDAEWVAHFGRFASLPGQPGPVAMRYHGHQFRTYKPDLGDGRGFLAAQVRDDRGRLLDLGTKGSGQTPWSRSGDGRLTLKGGVREVLAAAMLEASGVPTSRALSLIETGEALERGDEPSPTRSAVLVRLSHSHIRFGTFQRAAWLERADMVEALVEHARSLYHPAVAVGDVPGFLRAVVESSARLAARWIAAGFVHGVLNTDNLNVTGESFDYGPWRFLPHYEPGFTAAYFDRTGLYAFARQPEAVFWALTQLGGALKTVAEAEPLTEALNGFGPAYIRELRAAFLERLGVSSLGEAADQRLLDTTLALLREGGEGLRWEPLFFDWFGGFASSARALQGPRGKRYQGEAFDAFRFALFEHAPDRPERLEAPLFAAAEPEEMRIDEVEAIWAAIDAHDDWAPLHAKLGRLEATRRARALNPA
;
A
#
# COMPACT_ATOMS: atom_id res chain seq x y z
N MET A 1 -40.20 12.64 -74.81
CA MET A 1 -38.83 12.44 -74.45
C MET A 1 -38.78 12.28 -72.93
N PHE A 2 -38.57 11.08 -72.48
CA PHE A 2 -38.68 10.72 -71.05
C PHE A 2 -37.34 10.91 -70.40
N ASN A 3 -37.32 11.68 -69.27
CA ASN A 3 -36.16 11.84 -68.41
C ASN A 3 -36.39 10.96 -67.17
N ARG A 4 -35.59 9.88 -66.99
CA ARG A 4 -35.64 9.00 -65.87
C ARG A 4 -34.68 9.52 -64.80
N ASN A 5 -35.24 10.08 -63.74
CA ASN A 5 -34.50 10.36 -62.51
C ASN A 5 -34.16 9.03 -61.80
N ARG A 6 -32.84 8.71 -61.65
CA ARG A 6 -32.34 7.69 -60.78
C ARG A 6 -32.31 8.24 -59.31
N MET A 7 -33.17 7.70 -58.47
CA MET A 7 -33.06 7.83 -57.04
C MET A 7 -31.84 6.99 -56.57
N VAL A 8 -30.81 7.66 -56.07
CA VAL A 8 -29.73 7.04 -55.35
C VAL A 8 -30.22 6.85 -53.92
N ALA A 9 -30.36 5.60 -53.47
CA ALA A 9 -30.64 5.25 -52.09
C ALA A 9 -29.49 5.74 -51.22
N ARG A 10 -29.79 6.60 -50.24
CA ARG A 10 -28.85 6.92 -49.17
C ARG A 10 -28.77 5.69 -48.25
N GLU A 11 -27.61 5.05 -48.22
CA GLU A 11 -27.25 4.10 -47.17
C GLU A 11 -27.33 4.82 -45.83
N ASP A 12 -28.22 4.35 -44.96
CA ASP A 12 -28.31 4.74 -43.56
C ASP A 12 -26.97 4.45 -42.89
N GLN A 13 -26.17 5.47 -42.66
CA GLN A 13 -25.06 5.40 -41.71
C GLN A 13 -25.68 5.18 -40.34
N LYS A 14 -25.69 3.90 -39.87
CA LYS A 14 -25.89 3.58 -38.47
C LYS A 14 -24.91 4.41 -37.66
N PRO A 15 -25.35 5.14 -36.61
CA PRO A 15 -24.43 5.84 -35.75
C PRO A 15 -23.50 4.81 -35.15
N HIS A 16 -22.19 4.90 -35.44
CA HIS A 16 -21.18 4.15 -34.70
C HIS A 16 -21.35 4.55 -33.23
N LEU A 17 -21.94 3.66 -32.44
CA LEU A 17 -21.90 3.74 -30.99
C LEU A 17 -20.44 3.92 -30.62
N ARG A 18 -20.04 5.13 -30.22
CA ARG A 18 -18.70 5.38 -29.66
C ARG A 18 -18.56 4.41 -28.52
N ARG A 19 -17.66 3.43 -28.67
CA ARG A 19 -17.30 2.48 -27.62
C ARG A 19 -16.93 3.30 -26.39
N MET A 20 -17.61 3.09 -25.27
CA MET A 20 -17.17 3.61 -23.98
C MET A 20 -15.86 2.89 -23.64
N PRO A 21 -14.75 3.60 -23.42
CA PRO A 21 -13.45 2.96 -23.20
C PRO A 21 -13.42 2.13 -21.91
N VAL A 22 -14.22 2.51 -20.92
CA VAL A 22 -14.34 1.84 -19.63
C VAL A 22 -15.40 0.75 -19.64
N SER A 23 -15.24 -0.26 -18.79
CA SER A 23 -16.17 -1.36 -18.58
C SER A 23 -17.51 -0.86 -18.00
N PRO A 24 -18.63 -1.59 -18.18
CA PRO A 24 -19.89 -1.29 -17.50
C PRO A 24 -19.82 -1.35 -15.97
N SER A 25 -18.80 -1.99 -15.41
CA SER A 25 -18.54 -2.03 -13.97
C SER A 25 -17.82 -0.80 -13.43
N TYR A 26 -17.35 0.10 -14.30
CA TYR A 26 -16.73 1.35 -13.88
C TYR A 26 -17.74 2.27 -13.18
N ARG A 27 -17.43 2.67 -11.95
CA ARG A 27 -18.31 3.51 -11.11
C ARG A 27 -17.54 4.71 -10.57
N PRO A 28 -17.53 5.85 -11.28
CA PRO A 28 -16.92 7.08 -10.78
C PRO A 28 -17.71 7.59 -9.57
N ASP A 29 -16.98 8.02 -8.52
CA ASP A 29 -17.59 8.58 -7.32
C ASP A 29 -16.64 9.59 -6.67
N PRO A 30 -16.53 10.82 -7.18
CA PRO A 30 -15.51 11.81 -6.78
C PRO A 30 -15.87 12.52 -5.45
N ARG A 31 -15.96 11.77 -4.37
CA ARG A 31 -16.44 12.21 -3.06
C ARG A 31 -15.51 13.22 -2.36
N PHE A 32 -14.22 13.25 -2.70
CA PHE A 32 -13.30 14.22 -2.12
C PHE A 32 -13.74 15.67 -2.38
N PHE A 33 -14.36 15.90 -3.54
CA PHE A 33 -14.85 17.23 -3.93
C PHE A 33 -16.04 17.71 -3.10
N ASP A 34 -16.73 16.83 -2.39
CA ASP A 34 -17.80 17.21 -1.44
C ASP A 34 -17.25 18.00 -0.24
N LEU A 35 -15.94 17.87 0.06
CA LEU A 35 -15.27 18.62 1.12
C LEU A 35 -15.10 20.11 0.80
N GLY A 36 -15.10 20.49 -0.50
CA GLY A 36 -14.92 21.87 -0.95
C GLY A 36 -13.46 22.26 -1.21
N GLU A 37 -13.29 23.54 -1.59
CA GLU A 37 -12.02 24.09 -2.09
C GLU A 37 -10.92 24.25 -1.02
N ASP A 38 -11.26 24.20 0.26
CA ASP A 38 -10.31 24.34 1.35
C ASP A 38 -9.33 23.14 1.48
N TYR A 39 -9.65 21.99 0.88
CA TYR A 39 -8.93 20.74 1.04
C TYR A 39 -7.99 20.37 -0.10
N GLY A 40 -8.07 21.06 -1.23
CA GLY A 40 -7.23 20.75 -2.37
C GLY A 40 -7.13 21.89 -3.37
N ASP A 41 -6.12 21.81 -4.21
CA ASP A 41 -5.87 22.74 -5.31
C ASP A 41 -6.06 22.03 -6.63
N ALA A 42 -6.86 22.60 -7.54
CA ALA A 42 -6.93 22.12 -8.91
C ALA A 42 -5.55 22.25 -9.57
N VAL A 43 -5.06 21.18 -10.19
CA VAL A 43 -3.72 21.12 -10.78
C VAL A 43 -3.77 20.49 -12.17
N ASN A 44 -2.69 20.68 -12.92
CA ASN A 44 -2.48 20.01 -14.19
C ASN A 44 -1.25 19.10 -14.07
N ALA A 45 -1.26 17.98 -14.78
CA ALA A 45 -0.07 17.17 -14.95
C ALA A 45 0.99 17.92 -15.78
N ALA A 46 2.24 17.52 -15.60
CA ALA A 46 3.31 17.98 -16.46
C ALA A 46 3.12 17.45 -17.89
N ASP A 47 3.66 18.19 -18.84
CA ASP A 47 3.77 17.72 -20.22
C ASP A 47 5.06 16.93 -20.37
N PHE A 48 4.92 15.62 -20.52
CA PHE A 48 6.05 14.69 -20.58
C PHE A 48 6.53 14.49 -22.02
N PRO A 49 7.85 14.49 -22.28
CA PRO A 49 8.38 14.30 -23.63
C PRO A 49 8.02 12.94 -24.23
N GLN A 50 7.85 11.92 -23.38
CA GLN A 50 7.42 10.58 -23.76
C GLN A 50 6.46 10.01 -22.73
N THR A 51 5.74 8.94 -23.11
CA THR A 51 4.88 8.19 -22.21
C THR A 51 4.95 6.70 -22.61
N ARG A 52 5.88 5.96 -22.00
CA ARG A 52 6.07 4.54 -22.28
C ARG A 52 5.48 3.72 -21.14
N LEU A 53 4.46 2.92 -21.44
CA LEU A 53 3.85 2.00 -20.47
C LEU A 53 4.87 0.92 -20.07
N ARG A 54 5.18 0.79 -18.80
CA ARG A 54 6.15 -0.16 -18.25
C ARG A 54 5.49 -1.21 -17.37
N VAL A 55 4.51 -0.80 -16.56
CA VAL A 55 3.71 -1.72 -15.73
C VAL A 55 2.24 -1.34 -15.84
N ARG A 56 1.41 -2.36 -16.07
CA ARG A 56 -0.04 -2.29 -16.06
C ARG A 56 -0.58 -3.43 -15.19
N ASN A 57 -1.36 -3.09 -14.20
CA ASN A 57 -1.95 -4.06 -13.27
C ASN A 57 -3.40 -4.35 -13.66
N ASP A 58 -3.60 -5.26 -14.62
CA ASP A 58 -4.91 -5.62 -15.14
C ASP A 58 -5.82 -6.23 -14.06
N ARG A 59 -5.27 -6.95 -13.09
CA ARG A 59 -6.04 -7.49 -11.96
C ARG A 59 -6.62 -6.37 -11.08
N ALA A 60 -5.81 -5.36 -10.75
CA ALA A 60 -6.31 -4.20 -10.00
C ALA A 60 -7.30 -3.40 -10.84
N ALA A 61 -7.03 -3.20 -12.12
CA ALA A 61 -7.93 -2.52 -13.06
C ALA A 61 -9.31 -3.18 -13.15
N ALA A 62 -9.37 -4.51 -13.18
CA ALA A 62 -10.62 -5.27 -13.24
C ALA A 62 -11.52 -5.02 -12.02
N THR A 63 -10.94 -4.76 -10.84
CA THR A 63 -11.75 -4.47 -9.63
C THR A 63 -12.50 -3.14 -9.71
N VAL A 64 -12.12 -2.24 -10.62
CA VAL A 64 -12.68 -0.88 -10.77
C VAL A 64 -13.19 -0.57 -12.18
N GLY A 65 -13.31 -1.58 -13.05
CA GLY A 65 -13.87 -1.45 -14.40
C GLY A 65 -12.97 -0.73 -15.40
N LEU A 66 -11.65 -0.81 -15.24
CA LEU A 66 -10.65 -0.21 -16.12
C LEU A 66 -9.89 -1.24 -17.00
N GLU A 67 -10.23 -2.52 -16.91
CA GLU A 67 -9.59 -3.62 -17.61
C GLU A 67 -9.77 -3.59 -19.13
N THR A 68 -10.82 -2.90 -19.61
CA THR A 68 -11.14 -2.80 -21.04
C THR A 68 -10.38 -1.69 -21.78
N LEU A 69 -9.64 -0.85 -21.06
CA LEU A 69 -8.81 0.17 -21.67
C LEU A 69 -7.73 -0.47 -22.55
N THR A 70 -7.57 0.01 -23.77
CA THR A 70 -6.39 -0.28 -24.60
C THR A 70 -5.15 0.39 -24.02
N ASP A 71 -3.95 -0.03 -24.39
CA ASP A 71 -2.71 0.62 -23.94
C ASP A 71 -2.64 2.11 -24.33
N ALA A 72 -3.19 2.47 -25.49
CA ALA A 72 -3.26 3.87 -25.90
C ALA A 72 -4.20 4.70 -24.99
N GLU A 73 -5.37 4.16 -24.65
CA GLU A 73 -6.30 4.78 -23.70
C GLU A 73 -5.71 4.82 -22.29
N TRP A 74 -5.00 3.75 -21.88
CA TRP A 74 -4.29 3.69 -20.61
C TRP A 74 -3.26 4.80 -20.48
N VAL A 75 -2.41 4.97 -21.51
CA VAL A 75 -1.41 6.05 -21.56
C VAL A 75 -2.09 7.44 -21.60
N ALA A 76 -3.22 7.58 -22.31
CA ALA A 76 -3.97 8.84 -22.32
C ALA A 76 -4.47 9.23 -20.93
N HIS A 77 -4.99 8.25 -20.14
CA HIS A 77 -5.52 8.54 -18.80
C HIS A 77 -4.45 8.62 -17.71
N PHE A 78 -3.42 7.77 -17.75
CA PHE A 78 -2.46 7.62 -16.64
C PHE A 78 -1.06 8.16 -16.95
N GLY A 79 -0.79 8.54 -18.20
CA GLY A 79 0.46 9.15 -18.62
C GLY A 79 0.29 10.61 -19.04
N ARG A 80 -0.86 10.96 -19.64
CA ARG A 80 -1.18 12.33 -20.08
C ARG A 80 -2.34 12.95 -19.32
N PHE A 81 -2.91 12.20 -18.38
CA PHE A 81 -3.97 12.62 -17.46
C PHE A 81 -5.22 13.20 -18.12
N ALA A 82 -5.58 12.69 -19.30
CA ALA A 82 -6.94 12.89 -19.82
C ALA A 82 -7.95 12.35 -18.80
N SER A 83 -8.92 13.16 -18.41
CA SER A 83 -9.89 12.79 -17.38
C SER A 83 -10.63 11.50 -17.71
N LEU A 84 -10.78 10.63 -16.74
CA LEU A 84 -11.67 9.48 -16.84
C LEU A 84 -13.13 9.96 -16.85
N PRO A 85 -14.06 9.21 -17.47
CA PRO A 85 -15.48 9.59 -17.49
C PRO A 85 -16.03 9.87 -16.07
N GLY A 86 -16.75 10.99 -15.91
CA GLY A 86 -17.38 11.37 -14.64
C GLY A 86 -16.41 11.88 -13.56
N GLN A 87 -15.14 12.15 -13.90
CA GLN A 87 -14.17 12.74 -12.97
C GLN A 87 -13.99 14.25 -13.25
N PRO A 88 -13.93 15.08 -12.18
CA PRO A 88 -13.84 16.54 -12.34
C PRO A 88 -12.46 17.07 -12.74
N GLY A 89 -11.42 16.24 -12.61
CA GLY A 89 -10.02 16.60 -12.85
C GLY A 89 -9.14 16.37 -11.64
N PRO A 90 -7.81 16.48 -11.81
CA PRO A 90 -6.86 16.20 -10.73
C PRO A 90 -6.81 17.32 -9.69
N VAL A 91 -6.61 16.93 -8.43
CA VAL A 91 -6.49 17.83 -7.29
C VAL A 91 -5.31 17.46 -6.39
N ALA A 92 -4.44 18.42 -6.08
CA ALA A 92 -3.39 18.28 -5.07
C ALA A 92 -4.02 18.47 -3.69
N MET A 93 -3.97 17.43 -2.86
CA MET A 93 -4.56 17.46 -1.53
C MET A 93 -3.69 18.30 -0.57
N ARG A 94 -4.38 19.11 0.25
CA ARG A 94 -3.76 19.97 1.27
C ARG A 94 -3.66 19.22 2.59
N TYR A 95 -2.46 19.12 3.13
CA TYR A 95 -2.22 18.60 4.47
C TYR A 95 -1.00 19.26 5.08
N HIS A 96 -0.80 19.10 6.36
CA HIS A 96 0.43 19.38 7.09
C HIS A 96 1.00 18.04 7.58
N GLY A 97 1.91 18.07 8.54
CA GLY A 97 2.34 16.84 9.19
C GLY A 97 3.59 17.02 10.02
N HIS A 98 3.90 15.98 10.77
CA HIS A 98 5.16 15.85 11.46
C HIS A 98 6.10 14.97 10.67
N GLN A 99 7.22 15.54 10.26
CA GLN A 99 8.33 14.79 9.64
C GLN A 99 9.45 14.65 10.69
N PHE A 100 9.81 13.42 11.03
CA PHE A 100 10.76 13.15 12.12
C PHE A 100 10.39 13.91 13.42
N ARG A 101 9.10 13.87 13.79
CA ARG A 101 8.50 14.57 14.95
C ARG A 101 8.56 16.09 14.92
N THR A 102 9.01 16.69 13.82
CA THR A 102 8.99 18.14 13.61
C THR A 102 7.79 18.52 12.75
N TYR A 103 6.93 19.40 13.26
CA TYR A 103 5.77 19.89 12.53
C TYR A 103 6.16 20.73 11.31
N LYS A 104 5.52 20.47 10.17
CA LYS A 104 5.74 21.12 8.88
C LYS A 104 4.42 21.64 8.32
N PRO A 105 4.16 22.96 8.36
CA PRO A 105 2.94 23.56 7.85
C PRO A 105 2.98 23.83 6.33
N ASP A 106 4.08 23.51 5.66
CA ASP A 106 4.32 23.72 4.24
C ASP A 106 4.18 22.43 3.42
N LEU A 107 3.57 21.39 4.00
CA LEU A 107 3.32 20.12 3.33
C LEU A 107 1.99 20.12 2.55
N GLY A 108 1.91 19.22 1.60
CA GLY A 108 0.78 18.91 0.75
C GLY A 108 1.23 17.92 -0.32
N ASP A 109 0.37 17.58 -1.27
CA ASP A 109 0.73 16.74 -2.40
C ASP A 109 1.75 17.47 -3.30
N GLY A 110 3.04 17.33 -3.01
CA GLY A 110 4.11 18.11 -3.63
C GLY A 110 4.65 17.55 -4.95
N ARG A 111 4.35 16.28 -5.30
CA ARG A 111 4.79 15.63 -6.54
C ARG A 111 3.77 14.65 -7.11
N GLY A 112 2.53 14.84 -6.75
CA GLY A 112 1.43 13.97 -7.16
C GLY A 112 0.11 14.65 -6.88
N PHE A 113 -0.97 13.97 -7.21
CA PHE A 113 -2.33 14.46 -6.99
C PHE A 113 -3.32 13.28 -6.98
N LEU A 114 -4.51 13.53 -6.47
CA LEU A 114 -5.66 12.68 -6.66
C LEU A 114 -6.19 12.88 -8.09
N ALA A 115 -6.07 11.86 -8.94
CA ALA A 115 -6.48 11.92 -10.34
C ALA A 115 -7.96 11.55 -10.54
N ALA A 116 -8.46 10.61 -9.73
CA ALA A 116 -9.85 10.12 -9.82
C ALA A 116 -10.23 9.38 -8.55
N GLN A 117 -11.55 9.22 -8.33
CA GLN A 117 -12.10 8.33 -7.31
C GLN A 117 -13.14 7.40 -7.92
N VAL A 118 -13.09 6.12 -7.56
CA VAL A 118 -13.93 5.07 -8.13
C VAL A 118 -14.39 4.10 -7.06
N ARG A 119 -15.56 3.48 -7.26
CA ARG A 119 -15.99 2.34 -6.43
C ARG A 119 -15.47 1.04 -7.00
N ASP A 120 -14.92 0.20 -6.12
CA ASP A 120 -14.51 -1.14 -6.51
C ASP A 120 -15.68 -2.15 -6.53
N ASP A 121 -15.38 -3.41 -6.86
CA ASP A 121 -16.34 -4.52 -6.91
C ASP A 121 -16.94 -4.87 -5.53
N ARG A 122 -16.31 -4.43 -4.43
CA ARG A 122 -16.80 -4.56 -3.04
C ARG A 122 -17.58 -3.33 -2.56
N GLY A 123 -17.72 -2.30 -3.41
CA GLY A 123 -18.36 -1.04 -3.07
C GLY A 123 -17.49 -0.05 -2.28
N ARG A 124 -16.21 -0.35 -2.05
CA ARG A 124 -15.28 0.57 -1.39
C ARG A 124 -14.94 1.74 -2.30
N LEU A 125 -14.83 2.93 -1.74
CA LEU A 125 -14.29 4.09 -2.45
C LEU A 125 -12.78 3.97 -2.52
N LEU A 126 -12.22 4.01 -3.73
CA LEU A 126 -10.78 3.96 -3.97
C LEU A 126 -10.30 5.21 -4.70
N ASP A 127 -9.12 5.67 -4.33
CA ASP A 127 -8.43 6.79 -4.92
C ASP A 127 -7.44 6.32 -5.98
N LEU A 128 -7.43 6.97 -7.13
CA LEU A 128 -6.34 6.93 -8.10
C LEU A 128 -5.38 8.08 -7.81
N GLY A 129 -4.43 7.82 -6.89
CA GLY A 129 -3.41 8.77 -6.50
C GLY A 129 -2.16 8.63 -7.36
N THR A 130 -1.50 9.74 -7.68
CA THR A 130 -0.30 9.74 -8.52
C THR A 130 0.96 10.07 -7.75
N LYS A 131 2.12 9.74 -8.32
CA LYS A 131 3.43 10.16 -7.85
C LYS A 131 4.36 10.41 -9.03
N GLY A 132 4.96 11.59 -9.10
CA GLY A 132 5.79 12.01 -10.22
C GLY A 132 5.02 12.71 -11.34
N SER A 133 3.75 13.05 -11.15
CA SER A 133 2.86 13.59 -12.17
C SER A 133 3.03 15.10 -12.46
N GLY A 134 3.82 15.82 -11.68
CA GLY A 134 4.10 17.25 -11.91
C GLY A 134 4.25 18.05 -10.62
N GLN A 135 4.59 19.31 -10.81
CA GLN A 135 4.62 20.29 -9.74
C GLN A 135 3.19 20.69 -9.33
N THR A 136 3.05 21.00 -8.06
CA THR A 136 1.82 21.51 -7.45
C THR A 136 2.18 22.75 -6.62
N PRO A 137 1.22 23.49 -6.05
CA PRO A 137 1.52 24.57 -5.11
C PRO A 137 2.35 24.11 -3.89
N TRP A 138 2.39 22.80 -3.61
CA TRP A 138 3.06 22.19 -2.45
C TRP A 138 4.43 21.58 -2.77
N SER A 139 4.94 21.74 -3.99
CA SER A 139 6.22 21.14 -4.41
C SER A 139 7.42 21.80 -3.72
N ARG A 140 7.24 22.96 -3.09
CA ARG A 140 8.32 23.75 -2.50
C ARG A 140 9.41 24.02 -3.55
N SER A 141 10.64 23.58 -3.34
CA SER A 141 11.72 23.65 -4.35
C SER A 141 11.83 22.40 -5.23
N GLY A 142 10.93 21.43 -5.07
CA GLY A 142 10.96 20.16 -5.83
C GLY A 142 10.45 20.31 -7.25
N ASP A 143 10.89 19.41 -8.12
CA ASP A 143 10.48 19.35 -9.55
C ASP A 143 9.16 18.61 -9.79
N GLY A 144 8.55 18.03 -8.75
CA GLY A 144 7.33 17.26 -8.87
C GLY A 144 7.51 15.91 -9.58
N ARG A 145 8.73 15.39 -9.67
CA ARG A 145 9.06 14.17 -10.43
C ARG A 145 9.36 12.98 -9.52
N LEU A 146 9.25 11.80 -10.11
CA LEU A 146 9.65 10.51 -9.53
C LEU A 146 10.70 9.88 -10.43
N THR A 147 11.77 9.35 -9.87
CA THR A 147 12.74 8.55 -10.62
C THR A 147 12.13 7.22 -11.04
N LEU A 148 12.51 6.69 -12.19
CA LEU A 148 12.02 5.40 -12.66
C LEU A 148 12.40 4.28 -11.67
N LYS A 149 13.62 4.34 -11.08
CA LYS A 149 14.05 3.45 -10.00
C LYS A 149 13.08 3.50 -8.82
N GLY A 150 12.72 4.71 -8.38
CA GLY A 150 11.74 4.92 -7.32
C GLY A 150 10.39 4.28 -7.65
N GLY A 151 9.91 4.44 -8.88
CA GLY A 151 8.67 3.84 -9.36
C GLY A 151 8.72 2.30 -9.36
N VAL A 152 9.80 1.71 -9.86
CA VAL A 152 10.03 0.24 -9.84
C VAL A 152 10.04 -0.29 -8.40
N ARG A 153 10.71 0.41 -7.49
CA ARG A 153 10.74 0.05 -6.07
C ARG A 153 9.35 0.10 -5.42
N GLU A 154 8.53 1.10 -5.72
CA GLU A 154 7.14 1.20 -5.24
C GLU A 154 6.29 0.02 -5.74
N VAL A 155 6.42 -0.36 -7.02
CA VAL A 155 5.71 -1.50 -7.61
C VAL A 155 6.08 -2.80 -6.90
N LEU A 156 7.37 -3.03 -6.66
CA LEU A 156 7.86 -4.24 -5.99
C LEU A 156 7.40 -4.30 -4.52
N ALA A 157 7.49 -3.18 -3.79
CA ALA A 157 7.05 -3.11 -2.40
C ALA A 157 5.56 -3.44 -2.26
N ALA A 158 4.71 -2.78 -3.06
CA ALA A 158 3.27 -3.01 -3.03
C ALA A 158 2.90 -4.46 -3.35
N ALA A 159 3.53 -5.07 -4.37
CA ALA A 159 3.29 -6.46 -4.75
C ALA A 159 3.70 -7.46 -3.65
N MET A 160 4.85 -7.25 -3.00
CA MET A 160 5.30 -8.13 -1.91
C MET A 160 4.45 -7.97 -0.66
N LEU A 161 4.07 -6.74 -0.30
CA LEU A 161 3.18 -6.48 0.84
C LEU A 161 1.82 -7.15 0.64
N GLU A 162 1.23 -7.04 -0.55
CA GLU A 162 -0.03 -7.71 -0.87
C GLU A 162 0.11 -9.25 -0.76
N ALA A 163 1.22 -9.82 -1.27
CA ALA A 163 1.51 -11.25 -1.14
C ALA A 163 1.76 -11.71 0.31
N SER A 164 2.14 -10.78 1.19
CA SER A 164 2.36 -11.00 2.62
C SER A 164 1.12 -10.72 3.50
N GLY A 165 -0.03 -10.37 2.89
CA GLY A 165 -1.27 -10.09 3.60
C GLY A 165 -1.32 -8.73 4.29
N VAL A 166 -0.48 -7.78 3.90
CA VAL A 166 -0.50 -6.40 4.42
C VAL A 166 -1.49 -5.56 3.62
N PRO A 167 -2.40 -4.80 4.27
CA PRO A 167 -3.21 -3.80 3.58
C PRO A 167 -2.30 -2.76 2.92
N THR A 168 -2.34 -2.69 1.61
CA THR A 168 -1.42 -1.84 0.83
C THR A 168 -2.12 -1.25 -0.39
N SER A 169 -1.76 -0.01 -0.74
CA SER A 169 -2.08 0.54 -2.05
C SER A 169 -1.50 -0.37 -3.14
N ARG A 170 -2.25 -0.55 -4.22
CA ARG A 170 -1.80 -1.33 -5.37
C ARG A 170 -1.19 -0.42 -6.43
N ALA A 171 0.02 -0.72 -6.89
CA ALA A 171 0.55 -0.06 -8.06
C ALA A 171 -0.32 -0.44 -9.27
N LEU A 172 -1.06 0.53 -9.82
CA LEU A 172 -1.95 0.33 -10.96
C LEU A 172 -1.20 0.47 -12.28
N SER A 173 -0.36 1.52 -12.38
CA SER A 173 0.35 1.88 -13.61
C SER A 173 1.71 2.47 -13.30
N LEU A 174 2.73 2.08 -14.05
CA LEU A 174 4.02 2.76 -14.11
C LEU A 174 4.31 3.16 -15.56
N ILE A 175 4.45 4.46 -15.80
CA ILE A 175 4.73 5.02 -17.13
C ILE A 175 6.03 5.81 -17.05
N GLU A 176 6.99 5.47 -17.90
CA GLU A 176 8.23 6.21 -18.07
C GLU A 176 7.98 7.47 -18.88
N THR A 177 8.51 8.61 -18.42
CA THR A 177 8.17 9.94 -18.99
C THR A 177 9.20 10.47 -19.99
N GLY A 178 10.38 9.84 -20.08
CA GLY A 178 11.43 10.21 -21.02
C GLY A 178 12.24 11.44 -20.61
N GLU A 179 12.03 11.97 -19.40
CA GLU A 179 12.86 13.04 -18.82
C GLU A 179 14.13 12.47 -18.18
N ALA A 180 15.19 13.24 -18.17
CA ALA A 180 16.42 12.99 -17.43
C ALA A 180 16.45 13.89 -16.19
N LEU A 181 16.50 13.29 -15.00
CA LEU A 181 16.41 14.00 -13.73
C LEU A 181 17.78 14.09 -13.06
N GLU A 182 18.09 15.23 -12.47
CA GLU A 182 19.23 15.40 -11.58
C GLU A 182 18.82 15.11 -10.13
N ARG A 183 19.55 14.23 -9.46
CA ARG A 183 19.33 13.82 -8.07
C ARG A 183 20.66 13.83 -7.30
N GLY A 184 20.60 14.27 -6.04
CA GLY A 184 21.80 14.34 -5.20
C GLY A 184 22.14 13.05 -4.47
N ASP A 185 21.24 12.08 -4.47
CA ASP A 185 21.30 10.85 -3.70
C ASP A 185 21.29 9.56 -4.57
N GLU A 186 21.27 9.73 -5.89
CA GLU A 186 21.39 8.62 -6.84
C GLU A 186 22.18 9.05 -8.10
N PRO A 187 22.75 8.11 -8.89
CA PRO A 187 23.44 8.42 -10.13
C PRO A 187 22.57 9.27 -11.06
N SER A 188 23.12 10.37 -11.57
CA SER A 188 22.42 11.32 -12.42
C SER A 188 23.17 11.58 -13.73
N PRO A 189 22.48 11.87 -14.83
CA PRO A 189 21.03 12.00 -14.93
C PRO A 189 20.33 10.64 -14.84
N THR A 190 19.16 10.60 -14.15
CA THR A 190 18.38 9.37 -13.97
C THR A 190 17.05 9.45 -14.71
N ARG A 191 16.51 8.29 -15.11
CA ARG A 191 15.23 8.15 -15.83
C ARG A 191 14.06 8.49 -14.90
N SER A 192 12.98 9.02 -15.49
CA SER A 192 11.79 9.48 -14.78
C SER A 192 10.55 8.64 -15.07
N ALA A 193 9.60 8.66 -14.13
CA ALA A 193 8.33 7.97 -14.28
C ALA A 193 7.18 8.68 -13.58
N VAL A 194 5.97 8.27 -13.96
CA VAL A 194 4.73 8.51 -13.22
C VAL A 194 4.20 7.17 -12.72
N LEU A 195 3.95 7.09 -11.43
CA LEU A 195 3.24 5.99 -10.78
C LEU A 195 1.80 6.41 -10.52
N VAL A 196 0.84 5.53 -10.86
CA VAL A 196 -0.56 5.63 -10.42
C VAL A 196 -0.83 4.50 -9.44
N ARG A 197 -1.37 4.84 -8.28
CA ARG A 197 -1.73 3.92 -7.19
C ARG A 197 -3.23 3.85 -7.05
N LEU A 198 -3.76 2.66 -6.83
CA LEU A 198 -5.14 2.43 -6.42
C LEU A 198 -5.15 2.19 -4.91
N SER A 199 -5.68 3.13 -4.14
CA SER A 199 -5.62 3.18 -2.68
C SER A 199 -7.01 3.31 -2.07
N HIS A 200 -7.20 2.79 -0.85
CA HIS A 200 -8.47 2.93 -0.14
C HIS A 200 -8.73 4.39 0.30
N SER A 201 -7.69 5.16 0.62
CA SER A 201 -7.79 6.60 0.88
C SER A 201 -6.43 7.29 0.84
N HIS A 202 -6.42 8.56 0.46
CA HIS A 202 -5.29 9.48 0.66
C HIS A 202 -5.59 10.57 1.70
N ILE A 203 -6.68 10.46 2.47
CA ILE A 203 -6.92 11.33 3.63
C ILE A 203 -5.95 10.90 4.74
N ARG A 204 -4.93 11.72 4.94
CA ARG A 204 -3.81 11.47 5.86
C ARG A 204 -4.13 12.04 7.24
N PHE A 205 -3.42 11.60 8.27
CA PHE A 205 -3.49 12.25 9.59
C PHE A 205 -3.14 13.74 9.48
N GLY A 206 -2.21 14.07 8.59
CA GLY A 206 -1.82 15.44 8.28
C GLY A 206 -2.94 16.34 7.76
N THR A 207 -3.97 15.79 7.12
CA THR A 207 -5.14 16.55 6.66
C THR A 207 -5.90 17.15 7.85
N PHE A 208 -6.10 16.36 8.92
CA PHE A 208 -6.70 16.82 10.18
C PHE A 208 -5.80 17.80 10.92
N GLN A 209 -4.48 17.54 10.95
CA GLN A 209 -3.52 18.43 11.59
C GLN A 209 -3.53 19.82 10.95
N ARG A 210 -3.68 19.92 9.61
CA ARG A 210 -3.80 21.19 8.91
C ARG A 210 -5.07 21.93 9.35
N ALA A 211 -6.22 21.28 9.36
CA ALA A 211 -7.49 21.89 9.76
C ALA A 211 -7.43 22.42 11.20
N ALA A 212 -6.88 21.64 12.12
CA ALA A 212 -6.68 22.02 13.52
C ALA A 212 -5.69 23.19 13.68
N TRP A 213 -4.58 23.21 12.90
CA TRP A 213 -3.60 24.29 12.92
C TRP A 213 -4.18 25.61 12.42
N LEU A 214 -5.13 25.54 11.47
CA LEU A 214 -5.88 26.70 10.97
C LEU A 214 -7.01 27.13 11.94
N GLU A 215 -7.16 26.47 13.08
CA GLU A 215 -8.22 26.71 14.07
C GLU A 215 -9.63 26.59 13.47
N ARG A 216 -9.80 25.72 12.44
CA ARG A 216 -11.03 25.49 11.70
C ARG A 216 -11.73 24.22 12.19
N ALA A 217 -12.49 24.34 13.29
CA ALA A 217 -13.27 23.22 13.83
C ALA A 217 -14.27 22.66 12.79
N ASP A 218 -14.89 23.51 12.01
CA ASP A 218 -15.78 23.15 10.90
C ASP A 218 -15.11 22.23 9.87
N MET A 219 -13.84 22.48 9.55
CA MET A 219 -13.07 21.61 8.66
C MET A 219 -12.77 20.26 9.31
N VAL A 220 -12.45 20.24 10.60
CA VAL A 220 -12.20 18.96 11.30
C VAL A 220 -13.48 18.12 11.35
N GLU A 221 -14.63 18.71 11.68
CA GLU A 221 -15.93 18.04 11.68
C GLU A 221 -16.29 17.48 10.29
N ALA A 222 -16.12 18.26 9.23
CA ALA A 222 -16.36 17.83 7.86
C ALA A 222 -15.46 16.65 7.46
N LEU A 223 -14.18 16.67 7.83
CA LEU A 223 -13.24 15.55 7.58
C LEU A 223 -13.63 14.29 8.35
N VAL A 224 -14.02 14.43 9.63
CA VAL A 224 -14.45 13.28 10.43
C VAL A 224 -15.68 12.65 9.79
N GLU A 225 -16.71 13.45 9.46
CA GLU A 225 -17.94 12.90 8.88
C GLU A 225 -17.71 12.30 7.50
N HIS A 226 -16.90 12.94 6.67
CA HIS A 226 -16.50 12.41 5.36
C HIS A 226 -15.77 11.06 5.49
N ALA A 227 -14.72 10.99 6.32
CA ALA A 227 -13.95 9.76 6.51
C ALA A 227 -14.77 8.67 7.22
N ARG A 228 -15.61 9.05 8.21
CA ARG A 228 -16.52 8.14 8.89
C ARG A 228 -17.49 7.47 7.91
N SER A 229 -18.21 8.30 7.13
CA SER A 229 -19.26 7.79 6.24
C SER A 229 -18.73 6.90 5.11
N LEU A 230 -17.53 7.17 4.62
CA LEU A 230 -16.94 6.49 3.48
C LEU A 230 -16.10 5.27 3.87
N TYR A 231 -15.37 5.34 4.98
CA TYR A 231 -14.38 4.34 5.37
C TYR A 231 -14.71 3.61 6.67
N HIS A 232 -15.50 4.22 7.56
CA HIS A 232 -15.89 3.66 8.86
C HIS A 232 -17.40 3.73 9.09
N PRO A 233 -18.25 3.23 8.18
CA PRO A 233 -19.71 3.46 8.22
C PRO A 233 -20.41 2.85 9.44
N ALA A 234 -19.76 1.95 10.18
CA ALA A 234 -20.27 1.39 11.42
C ALA A 234 -20.22 2.37 12.61
N VAL A 235 -19.41 3.42 12.51
CA VAL A 235 -19.32 4.47 13.53
C VAL A 235 -20.54 5.38 13.43
N ALA A 236 -21.16 5.74 14.55
CA ALA A 236 -22.32 6.61 14.56
C ALA A 236 -21.98 8.04 14.09
N VAL A 237 -22.97 8.73 13.53
CA VAL A 237 -22.85 10.15 13.12
C VAL A 237 -22.52 11.00 14.36
N GLY A 238 -21.50 11.85 14.26
CA GLY A 238 -21.05 12.72 15.35
C GLY A 238 -20.22 12.04 16.44
N ASP A 239 -19.99 10.72 16.37
CA ASP A 239 -19.12 10.01 17.33
C ASP A 239 -17.64 10.16 16.95
N VAL A 240 -17.04 11.30 17.27
CA VAL A 240 -15.62 11.59 17.00
C VAL A 240 -14.67 10.62 17.73
N PRO A 241 -14.86 10.29 19.03
CA PRO A 241 -14.05 9.27 19.69
C PRO A 241 -14.21 7.88 19.07
N GLY A 242 -15.41 7.50 18.63
CA GLY A 242 -15.65 6.26 17.90
C GLY A 242 -14.93 6.22 16.56
N PHE A 243 -14.87 7.34 15.82
CA PHE A 243 -14.08 7.48 14.62
C PHE A 243 -12.58 7.27 14.92
N LEU A 244 -12.04 7.96 15.94
CA LEU A 244 -10.64 7.76 16.32
C LEU A 244 -10.35 6.31 16.71
N ARG A 245 -11.25 5.65 17.45
CA ARG A 245 -11.11 4.22 17.81
C ARG A 245 -11.02 3.34 16.57
N ALA A 246 -11.84 3.56 15.54
CA ALA A 246 -11.80 2.81 14.29
C ALA A 246 -10.47 3.01 13.53
N VAL A 247 -9.95 4.24 13.52
CA VAL A 247 -8.62 4.55 12.93
C VAL A 247 -7.50 3.90 13.75
N VAL A 248 -7.60 3.89 15.09
CA VAL A 248 -6.65 3.21 15.99
C VAL A 248 -6.59 1.71 15.68
N GLU A 249 -7.73 1.04 15.56
CA GLU A 249 -7.82 -0.39 15.24
C GLU A 249 -7.22 -0.71 13.86
N SER A 250 -7.54 0.10 12.85
CA SER A 250 -7.01 -0.07 11.49
C SER A 250 -5.48 0.13 11.45
N SER A 251 -4.97 1.13 12.18
CA SER A 251 -3.54 1.43 12.26
C SER A 251 -2.76 0.39 13.08
N ALA A 252 -3.36 -0.14 14.14
CA ALA A 252 -2.80 -1.23 14.93
C ALA A 252 -2.64 -2.51 14.09
N ARG A 253 -3.66 -2.84 13.29
CA ARG A 253 -3.61 -3.94 12.31
C ARG A 253 -2.49 -3.74 11.29
N LEU A 254 -2.37 -2.54 10.72
CA LEU A 254 -1.32 -2.24 9.76
C LEU A 254 0.08 -2.44 10.37
N ALA A 255 0.34 -1.87 11.55
CA ALA A 255 1.61 -2.00 12.25
C ALA A 255 1.95 -3.47 12.56
N ALA A 256 0.97 -4.26 13.01
CA ALA A 256 1.14 -5.67 13.28
C ALA A 256 1.50 -6.47 12.01
N ARG A 257 0.85 -6.18 10.89
CA ARG A 257 1.12 -6.85 9.62
C ARG A 257 2.46 -6.46 9.00
N TRP A 258 2.93 -5.23 9.18
CA TRP A 258 4.31 -4.86 8.81
C TRP A 258 5.33 -5.70 9.57
N ILE A 259 5.15 -5.85 10.89
CA ILE A 259 6.03 -6.70 11.70
C ILE A 259 5.98 -8.15 11.21
N ALA A 260 4.79 -8.73 11.02
CA ALA A 260 4.67 -10.11 10.57
C ALA A 260 5.25 -10.35 9.15
N ALA A 261 5.27 -9.33 8.29
CA ALA A 261 5.89 -9.37 6.98
C ALA A 261 7.42 -9.16 6.99
N GLY A 262 8.02 -8.83 8.14
CA GLY A 262 9.44 -8.42 8.20
C GLY A 262 9.70 -7.11 7.45
N PHE A 263 8.70 -6.27 7.29
CA PHE A 263 8.76 -5.05 6.49
C PHE A 263 9.13 -3.83 7.32
N VAL A 264 10.08 -3.05 6.80
CA VAL A 264 10.49 -1.75 7.35
C VAL A 264 10.10 -0.67 6.36
N HIS A 265 9.15 0.17 6.74
CA HIS A 265 8.68 1.28 5.90
C HIS A 265 9.77 2.37 5.73
N GLY A 266 10.45 2.66 6.81
CA GLY A 266 11.59 3.60 6.86
C GLY A 266 11.23 5.06 7.08
N VAL A 267 9.99 5.51 6.77
CA VAL A 267 9.54 6.88 7.00
C VAL A 267 8.08 6.88 7.44
N LEU A 268 7.85 6.92 8.75
CA LEU A 268 6.50 6.86 9.35
C LEU A 268 6.07 8.24 9.88
N ASN A 269 6.20 9.24 9.02
CA ASN A 269 5.66 10.58 9.27
C ASN A 269 4.14 10.56 9.31
N THR A 270 3.49 11.56 9.90
CA THR A 270 2.02 11.63 9.94
C THR A 270 1.36 11.83 8.58
N ASP A 271 2.11 12.30 7.59
CA ASP A 271 1.69 12.40 6.20
C ASP A 271 1.81 11.07 5.41
N ASN A 272 2.45 10.03 6.00
CA ASN A 272 2.54 8.68 5.45
C ASN A 272 1.59 7.67 6.11
N LEU A 273 0.64 8.17 6.90
CA LEU A 273 -0.43 7.39 7.52
C LEU A 273 -1.79 7.97 7.14
N ASN A 274 -2.69 7.10 6.72
CA ASN A 274 -4.05 7.47 6.34
C ASN A 274 -5.10 6.89 7.31
N VAL A 275 -6.33 7.36 7.21
CA VAL A 275 -7.42 6.98 8.13
C VAL A 275 -7.93 5.56 7.94
N THR A 276 -7.55 4.85 6.88
CA THR A 276 -8.02 3.49 6.60
C THR A 276 -7.05 2.41 7.08
N GLY A 277 -5.83 2.79 7.51
CA GLY A 277 -4.79 1.83 7.87
C GLY A 277 -4.25 1.05 6.68
N GLU A 278 -4.27 1.63 5.48
CA GLU A 278 -3.63 1.07 4.30
C GLU A 278 -2.21 1.64 4.15
N SER A 279 -1.23 0.76 3.89
CA SER A 279 0.16 1.14 3.66
C SER A 279 0.35 1.78 2.29
N PHE A 280 1.15 2.81 2.18
CA PHE A 280 1.47 3.48 0.91
C PHE A 280 2.77 4.31 1.02
N ASP A 281 3.24 4.86 -0.10
CA ASP A 281 4.35 5.84 -0.20
C ASP A 281 5.72 5.25 0.19
N TYR A 282 6.12 4.21 -0.56
CA TYR A 282 7.31 3.41 -0.30
C TYR A 282 8.59 4.09 -0.79
N GLY A 283 9.27 4.85 0.08
CA GLY A 283 10.59 5.45 -0.18
C GLY A 283 11.73 4.47 0.08
N PRO A 284 12.39 4.57 1.25
CA PRO A 284 13.59 3.78 1.57
C PRO A 284 13.32 2.38 2.15
N TRP A 285 12.20 1.78 1.86
CA TRP A 285 11.75 0.52 2.45
C TRP A 285 12.75 -0.65 2.34
N ARG A 286 12.57 -1.66 3.23
CA ARG A 286 13.25 -2.96 3.19
C ARG A 286 12.32 -4.09 3.66
N PHE A 287 12.56 -5.30 3.16
CA PHE A 287 12.14 -6.53 3.81
C PHE A 287 13.37 -7.15 4.46
N LEU A 288 13.25 -7.49 5.73
CA LEU A 288 14.36 -8.04 6.50
C LEU A 288 14.66 -9.48 6.06
N PRO A 289 15.91 -9.82 5.74
CA PRO A 289 16.28 -11.20 5.49
C PRO A 289 16.27 -12.06 6.76
N HIS A 290 16.55 -11.47 7.93
CA HIS A 290 16.57 -12.09 9.25
C HIS A 290 16.08 -11.08 10.30
N TYR A 291 15.87 -11.54 11.54
CA TYR A 291 15.38 -10.67 12.61
C TYR A 291 16.44 -9.65 13.05
N GLU A 292 16.19 -8.39 12.77
CA GLU A 292 17.04 -7.25 13.13
C GLU A 292 16.18 -6.10 13.68
N PRO A 293 15.89 -6.08 14.98
CA PRO A 293 14.94 -5.13 15.58
C PRO A 293 15.35 -3.67 15.45
N GLY A 294 16.66 -3.40 15.41
CA GLY A 294 17.22 -2.05 15.27
C GLY A 294 17.39 -1.56 13.84
N PHE A 295 17.08 -2.38 12.82
CA PHE A 295 17.30 -2.01 11.43
C PHE A 295 16.46 -0.80 11.01
N THR A 296 17.10 0.18 10.35
CA THR A 296 16.45 1.33 9.70
C THR A 296 16.61 1.27 8.19
N ALA A 297 15.52 1.45 7.45
CA ALA A 297 15.60 1.48 5.98
C ALA A 297 16.09 2.82 5.44
N ALA A 298 15.82 3.93 6.16
CA ALA A 298 16.25 5.27 5.79
C ALA A 298 17.66 5.56 6.35
N TYR A 299 18.65 5.80 5.48
CA TYR A 299 20.03 6.10 5.87
C TYR A 299 20.16 7.39 6.71
N PHE A 300 19.18 8.27 6.61
CA PHE A 300 19.12 9.54 7.36
C PHE A 300 18.41 9.40 8.72
N ASP A 301 17.79 8.26 9.03
CA ASP A 301 17.24 7.95 10.36
C ASP A 301 18.34 7.47 11.32
N ARG A 302 19.21 8.40 11.72
CA ARG A 302 20.37 8.09 12.56
C ARG A 302 20.01 7.71 14.00
N THR A 303 18.80 8.00 14.43
CA THR A 303 18.30 7.73 15.79
C THR A 303 17.50 6.45 15.91
N GLY A 304 17.23 5.78 14.79
CA GLY A 304 16.37 4.61 14.73
C GLY A 304 14.92 4.92 15.10
N LEU A 305 14.45 6.14 14.80
CA LEU A 305 13.08 6.56 15.11
C LEU A 305 12.06 5.61 14.46
N TYR A 306 12.33 5.18 13.23
CA TYR A 306 11.49 4.29 12.43
C TYR A 306 12.13 2.91 12.24
N ALA A 307 12.96 2.47 13.20
CA ALA A 307 13.54 1.13 13.19
C ALA A 307 12.44 0.05 13.21
N PHE A 308 12.73 -1.13 12.68
CA PHE A 308 11.78 -2.23 12.52
C PHE A 308 10.90 -2.46 13.76
N ALA A 309 11.51 -2.72 14.93
CA ALA A 309 10.75 -3.00 16.15
C ALA A 309 10.07 -1.76 16.75
N ARG A 310 10.41 -0.55 16.28
CA ARG A 310 9.82 0.72 16.76
C ARG A 310 8.68 1.23 15.89
N GLN A 311 8.37 0.56 14.80
CA GLN A 311 7.26 0.98 13.92
C GLN A 311 5.91 1.09 14.65
N PRO A 312 5.52 0.16 15.55
CA PRO A 312 4.29 0.32 16.33
C PRO A 312 4.30 1.55 17.24
N GLU A 313 5.46 1.88 17.86
CA GLU A 313 5.63 3.11 18.65
C GLU A 313 5.44 4.37 17.78
N ALA A 314 6.02 4.36 16.57
CA ALA A 314 5.90 5.48 15.65
C ALA A 314 4.44 5.68 15.17
N VAL A 315 3.72 4.59 14.89
CA VAL A 315 2.29 4.63 14.52
C VAL A 315 1.44 5.16 15.69
N PHE A 316 1.68 4.66 16.91
CA PHE A 316 0.97 5.14 18.10
C PHE A 316 1.22 6.63 18.34
N TRP A 317 2.47 7.07 18.21
CA TRP A 317 2.81 8.48 18.32
C TRP A 317 2.05 9.33 17.27
N ALA A 318 1.98 8.87 16.02
CA ALA A 318 1.23 9.56 14.97
C ALA A 318 -0.28 9.61 15.25
N LEU A 319 -0.85 8.55 15.85
CA LEU A 319 -2.23 8.53 16.31
C LEU A 319 -2.47 9.55 17.44
N THR A 320 -1.50 9.77 18.35
CA THR A 320 -1.63 10.83 19.37
C THR A 320 -1.67 12.22 18.73
N GLN A 321 -0.97 12.41 17.60
CA GLN A 321 -1.04 13.69 16.85
C GLN A 321 -2.40 13.86 16.16
N LEU A 322 -3.00 12.79 15.64
CA LEU A 322 -4.37 12.81 15.13
C LEU A 322 -5.37 13.11 16.24
N GLY A 323 -5.25 12.44 17.39
CA GLY A 323 -6.08 12.72 18.59
C GLY A 323 -5.96 14.17 19.03
N GLY A 324 -4.74 14.75 18.99
CA GLY A 324 -4.51 16.17 19.27
C GLY A 324 -5.26 17.10 18.30
N ALA A 325 -5.34 16.76 17.02
CA ALA A 325 -6.11 17.52 16.02
C ALA A 325 -7.63 17.42 16.28
N LEU A 326 -8.11 16.25 16.72
CA LEU A 326 -9.53 16.03 17.01
C LEU A 326 -10.02 16.72 18.29
N LYS A 327 -9.13 17.19 19.16
CA LYS A 327 -9.49 17.99 20.36
C LYS A 327 -10.21 19.30 20.02
N THR A 328 -10.13 19.76 18.80
CA THR A 328 -10.89 20.94 18.35
C THR A 328 -12.41 20.70 18.32
N VAL A 329 -12.83 19.42 18.25
CA VAL A 329 -14.25 19.03 18.05
C VAL A 329 -14.73 17.95 19.03
N ALA A 330 -13.89 17.50 19.97
CA ALA A 330 -14.24 16.51 20.99
C ALA A 330 -13.43 16.70 22.28
N GLU A 331 -13.98 16.21 23.39
CA GLU A 331 -13.32 16.24 24.70
C GLU A 331 -12.09 15.31 24.73
N ALA A 332 -11.09 15.69 25.52
CA ALA A 332 -9.81 15.01 25.61
C ALA A 332 -9.90 13.60 26.21
N GLU A 333 -10.77 13.40 27.21
CA GLU A 333 -10.86 12.12 27.94
C GLU A 333 -11.35 10.96 27.05
N PRO A 334 -12.47 11.08 26.29
CA PRO A 334 -12.89 10.03 25.35
C PRO A 334 -11.89 9.75 24.21
N LEU A 335 -11.17 10.78 23.74
CA LEU A 335 -10.12 10.62 22.75
C LEU A 335 -8.92 9.83 23.32
N THR A 336 -8.55 10.12 24.57
CA THR A 336 -7.48 9.38 25.28
C THR A 336 -7.86 7.92 25.48
N GLU A 337 -9.11 7.64 25.83
CA GLU A 337 -9.63 6.28 25.97
C GLU A 337 -9.55 5.52 24.61
N ALA A 338 -9.92 6.16 23.51
CA ALA A 338 -9.79 5.59 22.18
C ALA A 338 -8.34 5.24 21.83
N LEU A 339 -7.39 6.14 22.14
CA LEU A 339 -5.95 5.91 21.91
C LEU A 339 -5.39 4.76 22.76
N ASN A 340 -5.84 4.59 24.01
CA ASN A 340 -5.42 3.50 24.90
C ASN A 340 -5.81 2.12 24.34
N GLY A 341 -6.75 2.05 23.41
CA GLY A 341 -7.10 0.82 22.68
C GLY A 341 -6.01 0.29 21.75
N PHE A 342 -4.98 1.10 21.40
CA PHE A 342 -3.96 0.71 20.44
C PHE A 342 -3.15 -0.54 20.86
N GLY A 343 -2.63 -0.55 22.09
CA GLY A 343 -1.80 -1.67 22.58
C GLY A 343 -2.52 -3.02 22.53
N PRO A 344 -3.71 -3.15 23.14
CA PRO A 344 -4.51 -4.38 23.06
C PRO A 344 -4.86 -4.79 21.62
N ALA A 345 -5.24 -3.83 20.77
CA ALA A 345 -5.53 -4.09 19.36
C ALA A 345 -4.28 -4.58 18.60
N TYR A 346 -3.14 -3.93 18.79
CA TYR A 346 -1.88 -4.31 18.16
C TYR A 346 -1.46 -5.74 18.50
N ILE A 347 -1.50 -6.13 19.78
CA ILE A 347 -1.12 -7.50 20.20
C ILE A 347 -2.08 -8.54 19.63
N ARG A 348 -3.40 -8.27 19.64
CA ARG A 348 -4.40 -9.14 19.02
C ARG A 348 -4.11 -9.34 17.52
N GLU A 349 -3.89 -8.25 16.80
CA GLU A 349 -3.62 -8.28 15.36
C GLU A 349 -2.26 -8.93 15.03
N LEU A 350 -1.26 -8.76 15.91
CA LEU A 350 0.05 -9.39 15.74
C LEU A 350 -0.04 -10.91 15.84
N ARG A 351 -0.78 -11.43 16.84
CA ARG A 351 -1.07 -12.86 16.95
C ARG A 351 -1.75 -13.38 15.67
N ALA A 352 -2.81 -12.72 15.25
CA ALA A 352 -3.54 -13.11 14.04
C ALA A 352 -2.64 -13.10 12.79
N ALA A 353 -1.81 -12.08 12.62
CA ALA A 353 -0.91 -11.97 11.49
C ALA A 353 0.16 -13.09 11.46
N PHE A 354 0.71 -13.48 12.61
CA PHE A 354 1.68 -14.57 12.68
C PHE A 354 1.02 -15.94 12.42
N LEU A 355 -0.19 -16.19 12.93
CA LEU A 355 -0.93 -17.40 12.63
C LEU A 355 -1.24 -17.50 11.13
N GLU A 356 -1.71 -16.42 10.51
CA GLU A 356 -1.94 -16.37 9.06
C GLU A 356 -0.65 -16.65 8.27
N ARG A 357 0.48 -16.09 8.69
CA ARG A 357 1.78 -16.32 8.05
C ARG A 357 2.24 -17.77 8.19
N LEU A 358 1.92 -18.42 9.28
CA LEU A 358 2.17 -19.86 9.52
C LEU A 358 1.08 -20.76 8.90
N GLY A 359 -0.02 -20.19 8.42
CA GLY A 359 -1.12 -20.93 7.80
C GLY A 359 -1.84 -21.87 8.79
N VAL A 360 -2.03 -21.43 10.03
CA VAL A 360 -2.67 -22.21 11.09
C VAL A 360 -3.86 -21.48 11.70
N SER A 361 -4.80 -22.24 12.25
CA SER A 361 -6.02 -21.74 12.90
C SER A 361 -5.73 -21.30 14.33
N SER A 362 -6.47 -20.29 14.82
CA SER A 362 -6.43 -19.86 16.22
C SER A 362 -7.00 -20.94 17.14
N LEU A 363 -6.38 -21.09 18.31
CA LEU A 363 -6.86 -21.92 19.44
C LEU A 363 -7.26 -21.08 20.66
N GLY A 364 -7.30 -19.76 20.48
CA GLY A 364 -7.59 -18.80 21.52
C GLY A 364 -6.34 -18.14 22.10
N GLU A 365 -6.58 -17.06 22.82
CA GLU A 365 -5.56 -16.06 23.18
C GLU A 365 -4.28 -16.63 23.77
N ALA A 366 -4.36 -17.55 24.74
CA ALA A 366 -3.21 -18.08 25.43
C ALA A 366 -2.32 -18.98 24.56
N ALA A 367 -2.93 -19.83 23.70
CA ALA A 367 -2.18 -20.68 22.78
C ALA A 367 -1.54 -19.85 21.68
N ASP A 368 -2.29 -18.92 21.10
CA ASP A 368 -1.84 -18.03 20.04
C ASP A 368 -0.69 -17.13 20.52
N GLN A 369 -0.74 -16.66 21.78
CA GLN A 369 0.35 -15.90 22.38
C GLN A 369 1.61 -16.74 22.56
N ARG A 370 1.49 -17.99 23.04
CA ARG A 370 2.64 -18.90 23.14
C ARG A 370 3.31 -19.13 21.78
N LEU A 371 2.52 -19.34 20.72
CA LEU A 371 3.05 -19.51 19.36
C LEU A 371 3.78 -18.25 18.89
N LEU A 372 3.20 -17.06 19.11
CA LEU A 372 3.85 -15.79 18.78
C LEU A 372 5.18 -15.65 19.52
N ASP A 373 5.19 -15.86 20.86
CA ASP A 373 6.36 -15.67 21.69
C ASP A 373 7.49 -16.64 21.30
N THR A 374 7.17 -17.91 21.07
CA THR A 374 8.16 -18.92 20.65
C THR A 374 8.67 -18.68 19.24
N THR A 375 7.83 -18.17 18.32
CA THR A 375 8.25 -17.79 16.97
C THR A 375 9.23 -16.61 17.01
N LEU A 376 8.93 -15.58 17.81
CA LEU A 376 9.83 -14.43 17.98
C LEU A 376 11.14 -14.79 18.69
N ALA A 377 11.08 -15.70 19.66
CA ALA A 377 12.28 -16.23 20.33
C ALA A 377 13.18 -16.97 19.33
N LEU A 378 12.59 -17.88 18.54
CA LEU A 378 13.30 -18.62 17.50
C LEU A 378 13.96 -17.67 16.46
N LEU A 379 13.24 -16.66 15.98
CA LEU A 379 13.78 -15.67 15.03
C LEU A 379 14.95 -14.87 15.64
N ARG A 380 14.85 -14.53 16.93
CA ARG A 380 15.88 -13.78 17.65
C ARG A 380 17.14 -14.62 17.85
N GLU A 381 17.00 -15.86 18.31
CA GLU A 381 18.12 -16.76 18.57
C GLU A 381 18.78 -17.25 17.27
N GLY A 382 17.98 -17.44 16.21
CA GLY A 382 18.46 -17.87 14.91
C GLY A 382 19.32 -16.83 14.18
N GLY A 383 19.15 -15.53 14.48
CA GLY A 383 19.93 -14.45 13.92
C GLY A 383 20.06 -14.54 12.39
N GLU A 384 21.25 -14.27 11.85
CA GLU A 384 21.54 -14.38 10.40
C GLU A 384 21.39 -15.80 9.85
N GLY A 385 21.46 -16.80 10.72
CA GLY A 385 21.30 -18.21 10.36
C GLY A 385 19.87 -18.60 10.00
N LEU A 386 18.87 -17.83 10.44
CA LEU A 386 17.46 -18.11 10.22
C LEU A 386 16.79 -16.95 9.46
N ARG A 387 16.52 -17.19 8.19
CA ARG A 387 15.88 -16.18 7.34
C ARG A 387 14.39 -16.04 7.64
N TRP A 388 13.88 -14.81 7.55
CA TRP A 388 12.49 -14.44 7.89
C TRP A 388 11.47 -15.19 7.03
N GLU A 389 11.47 -14.92 5.74
CA GLU A 389 10.49 -15.47 4.81
C GLU A 389 10.55 -17.00 4.68
N PRO A 390 11.75 -17.63 4.63
CA PRO A 390 11.89 -19.07 4.61
C PRO A 390 11.30 -19.78 5.82
N LEU A 391 11.36 -19.21 7.04
CA LEU A 391 10.73 -19.81 8.21
C LEU A 391 9.23 -20.00 8.00
N PHE A 392 8.53 -18.93 7.63
CA PHE A 392 7.09 -18.96 7.38
C PHE A 392 6.71 -19.86 6.21
N PHE A 393 7.52 -19.89 5.17
CA PHE A 393 7.31 -20.75 4.01
C PHE A 393 7.44 -22.23 4.38
N ASP A 394 8.54 -22.62 5.03
CA ASP A 394 8.81 -24.02 5.39
C ASP A 394 7.75 -24.58 6.33
N TRP A 395 7.28 -23.77 7.29
CA TRP A 395 6.32 -24.18 8.31
C TRP A 395 4.88 -23.76 8.01
N PHE A 396 4.59 -23.29 6.77
CA PHE A 396 3.22 -22.97 6.37
C PHE A 396 2.33 -24.21 6.44
N GLY A 397 1.25 -24.14 7.21
CA GLY A 397 0.36 -25.28 7.52
C GLY A 397 0.79 -26.08 8.75
N GLY A 398 1.71 -25.59 9.56
CA GLY A 398 2.08 -26.17 10.84
C GLY A 398 2.68 -27.57 10.70
N PHE A 399 2.18 -28.52 11.50
CA PHE A 399 2.68 -29.90 11.51
C PHE A 399 2.54 -30.62 10.14
N ALA A 400 1.55 -30.25 9.33
CA ALA A 400 1.36 -30.82 8.00
C ALA A 400 2.56 -30.58 7.06
N SER A 401 3.38 -29.58 7.36
CA SER A 401 4.58 -29.22 6.58
C SER A 401 5.88 -29.77 7.17
N SER A 402 5.84 -30.54 8.24
CA SER A 402 7.04 -31.03 8.95
C SER A 402 8.03 -31.78 8.05
N ALA A 403 7.54 -32.67 7.19
CA ALA A 403 8.39 -33.43 6.26
C ALA A 403 9.10 -32.46 5.28
N ARG A 404 8.36 -31.51 4.70
CA ARG A 404 8.93 -30.50 3.80
C ARG A 404 9.98 -29.63 4.49
N ALA A 405 9.66 -29.13 5.70
CA ALA A 405 10.55 -28.27 6.46
C ALA A 405 11.85 -28.99 6.87
N LEU A 406 11.73 -30.19 7.44
CA LEU A 406 12.88 -30.92 8.01
C LEU A 406 13.73 -31.63 6.95
N GLN A 407 13.15 -32.05 5.82
CA GLN A 407 13.87 -32.68 4.70
C GLN A 407 14.28 -31.68 3.63
N GLY A 408 13.81 -30.45 3.71
CA GLY A 408 14.12 -29.38 2.77
C GLY A 408 15.54 -28.81 2.95
N PRO A 409 15.93 -27.84 2.11
CA PRO A 409 17.28 -27.27 2.10
C PRO A 409 17.73 -26.69 3.46
N ARG A 410 16.79 -26.26 4.28
CA ARG A 410 17.02 -25.60 5.58
C ARG A 410 16.80 -26.52 6.78
N GLY A 411 16.45 -27.78 6.58
CA GLY A 411 16.10 -28.71 7.66
C GLY A 411 17.15 -28.81 8.79
N LYS A 412 18.44 -28.74 8.43
CA LYS A 412 19.55 -28.75 9.42
C LYS A 412 19.59 -27.52 10.34
N ARG A 413 18.86 -26.45 9.99
CA ARG A 413 18.79 -25.24 10.80
C ARG A 413 17.69 -25.30 11.87
N TYR A 414 16.76 -26.24 11.73
CA TYR A 414 15.63 -26.44 12.62
C TYR A 414 16.00 -27.38 13.76
N GLN A 415 16.77 -26.87 14.71
CA GLN A 415 17.26 -27.61 15.87
C GLN A 415 17.54 -26.68 17.07
N GLY A 416 17.62 -27.25 18.25
CA GLY A 416 17.90 -26.52 19.48
C GLY A 416 16.62 -26.17 20.26
N GLU A 417 16.83 -25.66 21.48
CA GLU A 417 15.75 -25.45 22.46
C GLU A 417 14.67 -24.48 21.97
N ALA A 418 15.06 -23.36 21.38
CA ALA A 418 14.11 -22.39 20.82
C ALA A 418 13.27 -22.98 19.68
N PHE A 419 13.88 -23.81 18.82
CA PHE A 419 13.14 -24.49 17.77
C PHE A 419 12.17 -25.55 18.35
N ASP A 420 12.60 -26.31 19.35
CA ASP A 420 11.72 -27.31 19.97
C ASP A 420 10.53 -26.65 20.67
N ALA A 421 10.72 -25.51 21.33
CA ALA A 421 9.64 -24.72 21.92
C ALA A 421 8.66 -24.19 20.84
N PHE A 422 9.19 -23.64 19.74
CA PHE A 422 8.39 -23.19 18.61
C PHE A 422 7.58 -24.34 18.00
N ARG A 423 8.24 -25.47 17.72
CA ARG A 423 7.61 -26.65 17.13
C ARG A 423 6.50 -27.20 18.03
N PHE A 424 6.74 -27.26 19.34
CA PHE A 424 5.73 -27.71 20.29
C PHE A 424 4.49 -26.83 20.27
N ALA A 425 4.67 -25.49 20.33
CA ALA A 425 3.57 -24.56 20.26
C ALA A 425 2.85 -24.61 18.89
N LEU A 426 3.59 -24.70 17.79
CA LEU A 426 3.02 -24.76 16.44
C LEU A 426 2.16 -26.03 16.24
N PHE A 427 2.57 -27.17 16.80
CA PHE A 427 1.89 -28.44 16.59
C PHE A 427 0.59 -28.57 17.39
N GLU A 428 0.33 -27.68 18.32
CA GLU A 428 -0.99 -27.56 18.96
C GLU A 428 -2.04 -27.05 17.96
N HIS A 429 -1.62 -26.22 16.96
CA HIS A 429 -2.52 -25.56 16.00
C HIS A 429 -2.78 -26.42 14.77
N ALA A 430 -4.04 -26.52 14.37
CA ALA A 430 -4.42 -27.17 13.12
C ALA A 430 -4.08 -26.27 11.91
N PRO A 431 -3.74 -26.86 10.74
CA PRO A 431 -3.64 -26.10 9.51
C PRO A 431 -4.94 -25.35 9.21
N ASP A 432 -4.85 -24.06 8.89
CA ASP A 432 -5.95 -23.30 8.32
C ASP A 432 -6.01 -23.56 6.81
N ARG A 433 -7.15 -23.99 6.30
CA ARG A 433 -7.38 -24.27 4.88
C ARG A 433 -6.26 -25.16 4.29
N PRO A 434 -6.17 -26.45 4.69
CA PRO A 434 -5.06 -27.34 4.33
C PRO A 434 -4.91 -27.56 2.82
N GLU A 435 -5.97 -27.36 2.02
CA GLU A 435 -5.95 -27.40 0.56
C GLU A 435 -4.96 -26.42 -0.07
N ARG A 436 -4.59 -25.35 0.64
CA ARG A 436 -3.56 -24.40 0.16
C ARG A 436 -2.18 -25.03 0.02
N LEU A 437 -1.89 -26.09 0.78
CA LEU A 437 -0.60 -26.80 0.71
C LEU A 437 -0.41 -27.56 -0.62
N GLU A 438 -1.48 -27.78 -1.38
CA GLU A 438 -1.43 -28.39 -2.70
C GLU A 438 -0.95 -27.41 -3.80
N ALA A 439 -0.85 -26.10 -3.47
CA ALA A 439 -0.42 -25.10 -4.44
C ALA A 439 1.03 -25.36 -4.91
N PRO A 440 1.31 -25.22 -6.21
CA PRO A 440 2.66 -25.44 -6.77
C PRO A 440 3.78 -24.66 -6.09
N LEU A 441 3.45 -23.53 -5.46
CA LEU A 441 4.37 -22.74 -4.65
C LEU A 441 5.12 -23.60 -3.62
N PHE A 442 4.41 -24.48 -2.93
CA PHE A 442 4.99 -25.27 -1.82
C PHE A 442 5.80 -26.49 -2.29
N ALA A 443 5.86 -26.75 -3.59
CA ALA A 443 6.79 -27.69 -4.19
C ALA A 443 8.18 -27.07 -4.49
N ALA A 444 8.29 -25.73 -4.42
CA ALA A 444 9.55 -25.04 -4.63
C ALA A 444 10.51 -25.22 -3.43
N ALA A 445 11.81 -25.21 -3.71
CA ALA A 445 12.85 -25.29 -2.67
C ALA A 445 13.00 -23.96 -1.90
N GLU A 446 12.76 -22.84 -2.57
CA GLU A 446 12.91 -21.50 -2.03
C GLU A 446 11.61 -20.71 -2.13
N PRO A 447 11.25 -19.88 -1.10
CA PRO A 447 10.14 -18.94 -1.20
C PRO A 447 10.47 -17.74 -2.09
N GLU A 448 9.45 -16.99 -2.46
CA GLU A 448 9.66 -15.63 -2.95
C GLU A 448 9.97 -14.69 -1.78
N GLU A 449 11.11 -14.02 -1.87
CA GLU A 449 11.54 -12.97 -0.94
C GLU A 449 11.60 -11.61 -1.66
N MET A 450 11.85 -10.55 -0.95
CA MET A 450 12.12 -9.21 -1.53
C MET A 450 13.43 -8.67 -0.96
N ARG A 451 14.52 -9.35 -1.26
CA ARG A 451 15.85 -8.96 -0.82
C ARG A 451 16.35 -7.77 -1.61
N ILE A 452 17.10 -6.91 -0.97
CA ILE A 452 17.60 -5.69 -1.61
C ILE A 452 18.55 -5.96 -2.78
N ASP A 453 19.36 -7.01 -2.71
CA ASP A 453 20.25 -7.42 -3.80
C ASP A 453 19.46 -7.86 -5.06
N GLU A 454 18.32 -8.54 -4.90
CA GLU A 454 17.43 -8.88 -6.01
C GLU A 454 16.75 -7.62 -6.59
N VAL A 455 16.32 -6.69 -5.74
CA VAL A 455 15.73 -5.41 -6.18
C VAL A 455 16.74 -4.61 -7.01
N GLU A 456 17.99 -4.52 -6.54
CA GLU A 456 19.05 -3.81 -7.27
C GLU A 456 19.45 -4.55 -8.56
N ALA A 457 19.43 -5.87 -8.59
CA ALA A 457 19.69 -6.65 -9.82
C ALA A 457 18.57 -6.44 -10.87
N ILE A 458 17.30 -6.40 -10.45
CA ILE A 458 16.17 -6.06 -11.34
C ILE A 458 16.35 -4.64 -11.90
N TRP A 459 16.71 -3.69 -11.07
CA TRP A 459 16.96 -2.32 -11.52
C TRP A 459 18.14 -2.26 -12.49
N ALA A 460 19.25 -2.93 -12.21
CA ALA A 460 20.43 -2.93 -13.06
C ALA A 460 20.14 -3.45 -14.49
N ALA A 461 19.28 -4.47 -14.63
CA ALA A 461 18.85 -4.97 -15.94
C ALA A 461 18.04 -3.91 -16.72
N ILE A 462 17.15 -3.20 -16.03
CA ILE A 462 16.34 -2.11 -16.62
C ILE A 462 17.23 -0.92 -17.01
N ASP A 463 18.11 -0.51 -16.12
CA ASP A 463 18.96 0.68 -16.31
C ASP A 463 19.97 0.50 -17.43
N ALA A 464 20.70 -0.63 -17.43
CA ALA A 464 21.76 -0.89 -18.40
C ALA A 464 21.25 -1.35 -19.78
N HIS A 465 20.13 -2.08 -19.84
CA HIS A 465 19.71 -2.80 -21.06
C HIS A 465 18.26 -2.58 -21.46
N ASP A 466 17.50 -1.74 -20.73
CA ASP A 466 16.04 -1.61 -20.83
C ASP A 466 15.32 -2.98 -20.78
N ASP A 467 15.91 -3.94 -20.03
CA ASP A 467 15.38 -5.29 -19.86
C ASP A 467 14.40 -5.33 -18.68
N TRP A 468 13.13 -5.43 -19.01
CA TRP A 468 12.00 -5.48 -18.06
C TRP A 468 11.59 -6.90 -17.69
N ALA A 469 12.14 -7.92 -18.35
CA ALA A 469 11.77 -9.32 -18.13
C ALA A 469 11.97 -9.77 -16.66
N PRO A 470 13.08 -9.41 -15.97
CA PRO A 470 13.25 -9.76 -14.55
C PRO A 470 12.16 -9.16 -13.63
N LEU A 471 11.74 -7.90 -13.87
CA LEU A 471 10.66 -7.27 -13.11
C LEU A 471 9.34 -8.01 -13.33
N HIS A 472 8.94 -8.23 -14.58
CA HIS A 472 7.68 -8.89 -14.89
C HIS A 472 7.66 -10.35 -14.38
N ALA A 473 8.77 -11.08 -14.47
CA ALA A 473 8.89 -12.40 -13.90
C ALA A 473 8.71 -12.38 -12.37
N LYS A 474 9.33 -11.42 -11.68
CA LYS A 474 9.17 -11.23 -10.23
C LYS A 474 7.73 -10.95 -9.85
N LEU A 475 7.07 -10.03 -10.52
CA LEU A 475 5.65 -9.71 -10.28
C LEU A 475 4.75 -10.93 -10.50
N GLY A 476 5.02 -11.75 -11.52
CA GLY A 476 4.31 -13.01 -11.77
C GLY A 476 4.47 -14.02 -10.64
N ARG A 477 5.67 -14.18 -10.08
CA ARG A 477 5.93 -15.07 -8.94
C ARG A 477 5.29 -14.57 -7.65
N LEU A 478 5.30 -13.25 -7.41
CA LEU A 478 4.61 -12.64 -6.27
C LEU A 478 3.10 -12.81 -6.35
N GLU A 479 2.51 -12.68 -7.55
CA GLU A 479 1.09 -12.95 -7.75
C GLU A 479 0.74 -14.43 -7.51
N ALA A 480 1.60 -15.36 -7.94
CA ALA A 480 1.43 -16.78 -7.64
C ALA A 480 1.51 -17.05 -6.12
N THR A 481 2.43 -16.39 -5.42
CA THR A 481 2.57 -16.47 -3.96
C THR A 481 1.32 -15.93 -3.25
N ARG A 482 0.81 -14.78 -3.68
CA ARG A 482 -0.41 -14.19 -3.16
C ARG A 482 -1.61 -15.15 -3.28
N ARG A 483 -1.77 -15.77 -4.45
CA ARG A 483 -2.86 -16.73 -4.70
C ARG A 483 -2.72 -17.98 -3.85
N ALA A 484 -1.50 -18.55 -3.78
CA ALA A 484 -1.24 -19.78 -3.04
C ALA A 484 -1.47 -19.62 -1.54
N ARG A 485 -0.99 -18.54 -0.97
CA ARG A 485 -1.18 -18.25 0.46
C ARG A 485 -2.60 -17.78 0.77
N ALA A 486 -3.22 -17.07 -0.15
CA ALA A 486 -4.56 -16.49 -0.02
C ALA A 486 -4.76 -15.83 1.36
N LEU A 487 -3.74 -15.07 1.83
CA LEU A 487 -3.84 -14.29 3.05
C LEU A 487 -4.87 -13.18 2.84
N ASN A 488 -5.67 -12.92 3.86
CA ASN A 488 -6.67 -11.86 3.80
C ASN A 488 -6.01 -10.52 4.15
N PRO A 489 -5.86 -9.59 3.21
CA PRO A 489 -5.37 -8.24 3.52
C PRO A 489 -6.42 -7.37 4.22
N ALA A 490 -7.53 -7.98 4.69
CA ALA A 490 -8.75 -7.40 5.27
C ALA A 490 -9.68 -6.74 4.25
#